data_3462b713c623fdaa8c8bf85c73f6c1d3
#
_entry.id   3462b713c623fdaa8c8bf85c73f6c1d3
#
_cell.length_a   1.000
_cell.length_b   1.000
_cell.length_c   1.000
_cell.angle_alpha   90.00
_cell.angle_beta   90.00
_cell.angle_gamma   90.00
#
_symmetry.space_group_name_H-M   'P 1'
#
loop_
_entity.id
_entity.type
_entity.pdbx_description
1 polymer ?
#
loop_
_entity_poly.entity_id
_entity_poly.type
_entity_poly.pdbx_seq_one_letter_code
_entity_poly.pdbx_strand_id
1 'polypeptide(L)'
;MGRDKLFLHVADKPVIAHTWGQFDATRFIDEIVLVVREGTEKNFLAVAKRFQFRKKFQIVVGGAERQDSVWNGLQAVPEETEIVVIHDAARPCVSEELIAATIKSAEETGAAVAAHPVTDTIKESADGRLIQRTLDRTKLWGMETPQTFRVDVIRRAISAARAKKQVFTDDTAACELIGQPVRLVSSIAPNPKVTVPGDVPIVEALLRKPPVSGLQKAVA
;
A
#
# COMPACT_ATOMS: atom_id res chain seq x y z
N MET A 1 21.81 0.56 -15.00
CA MET A 1 20.71 1.17 -14.20
C MET A 1 19.41 0.54 -14.65
N GLY A 2 18.77 -0.27 -13.82
CA GLY A 2 17.49 -0.89 -14.14
C GLY A 2 16.40 0.17 -14.27
N ARG A 3 15.51 0.01 -15.26
CA ARG A 3 14.31 0.86 -15.40
C ARG A 3 13.51 0.80 -14.11
N ASP A 4 13.01 1.96 -13.65
CA ASP A 4 12.13 2.02 -12.47
C ASP A 4 10.88 1.16 -12.75
N LYS A 5 10.65 0.18 -11.89
CA LYS A 5 9.56 -0.80 -12.03
C LYS A 5 8.17 -0.17 -12.13
N LEU A 6 7.99 1.05 -11.62
CA LEU A 6 6.73 1.78 -11.70
C LEU A 6 6.38 2.19 -13.14
N PHE A 7 7.37 2.30 -14.01
CA PHE A 7 7.19 2.64 -15.43
C PHE A 7 7.28 1.42 -16.37
N LEU A 8 7.39 0.19 -15.83
CA LEU A 8 7.21 -1.03 -16.60
C LEU A 8 5.77 -1.10 -17.11
N HIS A 9 5.61 -1.43 -18.39
CA HIS A 9 4.29 -1.61 -18.99
C HIS A 9 3.73 -2.99 -18.64
N VAL A 10 2.49 -2.99 -18.16
CA VAL A 10 1.68 -4.17 -17.88
C VAL A 10 0.29 -3.87 -18.43
N ALA A 11 -0.30 -4.77 -19.21
CA ALA A 11 -1.60 -4.55 -19.86
C ALA A 11 -1.70 -3.14 -20.50
N ASP A 12 -0.67 -2.79 -21.31
CA ASP A 12 -0.56 -1.58 -22.15
C ASP A 12 -0.39 -0.25 -21.39
N LYS A 13 -0.27 -0.27 -20.06
CA LYS A 13 -0.06 0.92 -19.23
C LYS A 13 1.12 0.73 -18.27
N PRO A 14 1.81 1.80 -17.85
CA PRO A 14 2.76 1.71 -16.74
C PRO A 14 2.08 1.22 -15.46
N VAL A 15 2.79 0.44 -14.64
CA VAL A 15 2.29 -0.04 -13.33
C VAL A 15 1.67 1.09 -12.51
N ILE A 16 2.36 2.24 -12.41
CA ILE A 16 1.85 3.41 -11.67
C ILE A 16 0.53 3.93 -12.23
N ALA A 17 0.32 3.87 -13.56
CA ALA A 17 -0.93 4.37 -14.15
C ALA A 17 -2.13 3.49 -13.80
N HIS A 18 -1.93 2.19 -13.58
CA HIS A 18 -2.97 1.31 -13.06
C HIS A 18 -3.29 1.64 -11.61
N THR A 19 -2.27 1.69 -10.75
CA THR A 19 -2.45 2.01 -9.32
C THR A 19 -3.11 3.37 -9.15
N TRP A 20 -2.57 4.41 -9.80
CA TRP A 20 -3.15 5.75 -9.72
C TRP A 20 -4.59 5.77 -10.21
N GLY A 21 -4.88 5.08 -11.32
CA GLY A 21 -6.23 4.98 -11.89
C GLY A 21 -7.26 4.38 -10.92
N GLN A 22 -6.87 3.39 -10.10
CA GLN A 22 -7.77 2.82 -9.08
C GLN A 22 -8.16 3.87 -8.03
N PHE A 23 -7.18 4.65 -7.54
CA PHE A 23 -7.45 5.72 -6.57
C PHE A 23 -8.16 6.92 -7.20
N ASP A 24 -7.89 7.23 -8.47
CA ASP A 24 -8.58 8.28 -9.20
C ASP A 24 -10.06 7.94 -9.46
N ALA A 25 -10.37 6.67 -9.68
CA ALA A 25 -11.71 6.22 -10.02
C ALA A 25 -12.62 6.07 -8.80
N THR A 26 -12.09 5.70 -7.62
CA THR A 26 -12.90 5.44 -6.43
C THR A 26 -13.48 6.72 -5.82
N ARG A 27 -14.73 6.66 -5.34
CA ARG A 27 -15.40 7.78 -4.67
C ARG A 27 -14.91 8.05 -3.24
N PHE A 28 -14.14 7.14 -2.67
CA PHE A 28 -13.70 7.20 -1.28
C PHE A 28 -12.40 8.01 -1.10
N ILE A 29 -11.81 8.51 -2.18
CA ILE A 29 -10.57 9.29 -2.16
C ILE A 29 -10.85 10.65 -2.78
N ASP A 30 -10.50 11.74 -2.10
CA ASP A 30 -10.70 13.10 -2.58
C ASP A 30 -9.47 13.67 -3.27
N GLU A 31 -8.29 13.44 -2.71
CA GLU A 31 -7.02 13.96 -3.21
C GLU A 31 -5.90 12.88 -3.15
N ILE A 32 -4.90 12.99 -4.01
CA ILE A 32 -3.79 12.04 -4.11
C ILE A 32 -2.46 12.77 -3.90
N VAL A 33 -1.66 12.29 -2.96
CA VAL A 33 -0.28 12.74 -2.76
C VAL A 33 0.67 11.66 -3.29
N LEU A 34 1.39 11.97 -4.35
CA LEU A 34 2.40 11.10 -4.94
C LEU A 34 3.76 11.40 -4.33
N VAL A 35 4.27 10.47 -3.54
CA VAL A 35 5.63 10.59 -2.98
C VAL A 35 6.59 9.89 -3.92
N VAL A 36 7.49 10.66 -4.52
CA VAL A 36 8.36 10.19 -5.61
C VAL A 36 9.84 10.40 -5.26
N ARG A 37 10.71 9.67 -5.96
CA ARG A 37 12.16 9.90 -5.86
C ARG A 37 12.51 11.25 -6.48
N GLU A 38 13.44 11.98 -5.87
CA GLU A 38 13.99 13.22 -6.38
C GLU A 38 14.45 13.06 -7.84
N GLY A 39 14.10 14.03 -8.67
CA GLY A 39 14.42 14.06 -10.11
C GLY A 39 13.51 13.21 -11.00
N THR A 40 12.52 12.51 -10.45
CA THR A 40 11.57 11.70 -11.23
C THR A 40 10.21 12.37 -11.45
N GLU A 41 9.98 13.53 -10.88
CA GLU A 41 8.70 14.26 -10.85
C GLU A 41 8.11 14.45 -12.26
N LYS A 42 8.97 14.80 -13.22
CA LYS A 42 8.56 14.98 -14.64
C LYS A 42 7.96 13.73 -15.24
N ASN A 43 8.42 12.54 -14.83
CA ASN A 43 7.90 11.28 -15.32
C ASN A 43 6.44 11.06 -14.86
N PHE A 44 6.17 11.40 -13.58
CA PHE A 44 4.81 11.30 -13.03
C PHE A 44 3.87 12.34 -13.63
N LEU A 45 4.35 13.58 -13.87
CA LEU A 45 3.58 14.59 -14.60
C LEU A 45 3.24 14.13 -16.01
N ALA A 46 4.16 13.46 -16.71
CA ALA A 46 3.91 12.89 -18.03
C ALA A 46 2.83 11.79 -17.99
N VAL A 47 2.84 10.94 -16.95
CA VAL A 47 1.79 9.94 -16.70
C VAL A 47 0.45 10.63 -16.44
N ALA A 48 0.40 11.64 -15.57
CA ALA A 48 -0.82 12.39 -15.28
C ALA A 48 -1.43 12.99 -16.55
N LYS A 49 -0.60 13.64 -17.38
CA LYS A 49 -1.02 14.23 -18.66
C LYS A 49 -1.53 13.18 -19.65
N ARG A 50 -0.85 12.03 -19.75
CA ARG A 50 -1.21 10.96 -20.69
C ARG A 50 -2.53 10.29 -20.34
N PHE A 51 -2.78 10.04 -19.05
CA PHE A 51 -3.95 9.28 -18.58
C PHE A 51 -5.09 10.18 -18.07
N GLN A 52 -4.88 11.50 -18.02
CA GLN A 52 -5.90 12.51 -17.71
C GLN A 52 -6.66 12.22 -16.40
N PHE A 53 -5.91 11.94 -15.31
CA PHE A 53 -6.51 11.74 -14.00
C PHE A 53 -7.29 12.97 -13.55
N ARG A 54 -8.42 12.76 -12.88
CA ARG A 54 -9.43 13.79 -12.57
C ARG A 54 -9.29 14.38 -11.19
N LYS A 55 -8.84 13.57 -10.22
CA LYS A 55 -8.67 14.03 -8.85
C LYS A 55 -7.50 15.00 -8.74
N LYS A 56 -7.64 15.94 -7.82
CA LYS A 56 -6.53 16.80 -7.42
C LYS A 56 -5.37 15.93 -6.93
N PHE A 57 -4.16 16.27 -7.33
CA PHE A 57 -2.97 15.57 -6.89
C PHE A 57 -1.81 16.52 -6.63
N GLN A 58 -0.91 16.09 -5.76
CA GLN A 58 0.35 16.76 -5.47
C GLN A 58 1.50 15.78 -5.66
N ILE A 59 2.67 16.28 -6.05
CA ILE A 59 3.91 15.49 -6.11
C ILE A 59 4.84 16.00 -5.03
N VAL A 60 5.32 15.08 -4.18
CA VAL A 60 6.20 15.35 -3.07
C VAL A 60 7.46 14.51 -3.21
N VAL A 61 8.62 15.08 -2.97
CA VAL A 61 9.87 14.34 -2.95
C VAL A 61 9.96 13.53 -1.67
N GLY A 62 10.25 12.22 -1.80
CA GLY A 62 10.44 11.31 -0.68
C GLY A 62 11.72 11.59 0.10
N GLY A 63 11.93 10.82 1.16
CA GLY A 63 13.14 10.87 1.98
C GLY A 63 14.08 9.70 1.71
N ALA A 64 15.11 9.58 2.55
CA ALA A 64 16.11 8.51 2.45
C ALA A 64 15.51 7.13 2.72
N GLU A 65 14.62 7.03 3.70
CA GLU A 65 13.93 5.83 4.10
C GLU A 65 12.44 5.91 3.74
N ARG A 66 11.77 4.72 3.73
CA ARG A 66 10.32 4.65 3.48
C ARG A 66 9.52 5.52 4.46
N GLN A 67 9.85 5.46 5.73
CA GLN A 67 9.19 6.26 6.77
C GLN A 67 9.38 7.77 6.60
N ASP A 68 10.52 8.23 6.04
CA ASP A 68 10.74 9.64 5.73
C ASP A 68 9.90 10.08 4.54
N SER A 69 9.74 9.19 3.56
CA SER A 69 8.85 9.40 2.41
C SER A 69 7.40 9.54 2.86
N VAL A 70 6.93 8.65 3.75
CA VAL A 70 5.58 8.74 4.33
C VAL A 70 5.42 10.03 5.14
N TRP A 71 6.42 10.40 5.94
CA TRP A 71 6.40 11.67 6.68
C TRP A 71 6.26 12.87 5.76
N ASN A 72 7.06 12.94 4.69
CA ASN A 72 7.00 14.03 3.72
C ASN A 72 5.61 14.09 3.04
N GLY A 73 5.05 12.94 2.69
CA GLY A 73 3.68 12.86 2.16
C GLY A 73 2.64 13.41 3.14
N LEU A 74 2.74 13.04 4.43
CA LEU A 74 1.83 13.51 5.48
C LEU A 74 1.91 15.03 5.73
N GLN A 75 3.04 15.68 5.43
CA GLN A 75 3.15 17.15 5.52
C GLN A 75 2.38 17.85 4.39
N ALA A 76 2.14 17.19 3.27
CA ALA A 76 1.39 17.74 2.14
C ALA A 76 -0.12 17.43 2.21
N VAL A 77 -0.54 16.60 3.16
CA VAL A 77 -1.96 16.30 3.38
C VAL A 77 -2.66 17.53 3.99
N PRO A 78 -3.81 17.99 3.44
CA PRO A 78 -4.59 19.11 4.00
C PRO A 78 -4.91 18.92 5.49
N GLU A 79 -5.00 20.03 6.24
CA GLU A 79 -5.23 19.98 7.69
C GLU A 79 -6.59 19.37 8.06
N GLU A 80 -7.60 19.58 7.23
CA GLU A 80 -8.95 19.05 7.40
C GLU A 80 -9.08 17.56 7.11
N THR A 81 -8.02 16.90 6.62
CA THR A 81 -8.08 15.48 6.28
C THR A 81 -8.18 14.62 7.55
N GLU A 82 -9.20 13.78 7.62
CA GLU A 82 -9.42 12.88 8.74
C GLU A 82 -8.73 11.53 8.57
N ILE A 83 -8.79 10.98 7.34
CA ILE A 83 -8.25 9.65 7.00
C ILE A 83 -7.20 9.75 5.90
N VAL A 84 -6.11 9.03 6.07
CA VAL A 84 -5.09 8.85 5.03
C VAL A 84 -4.93 7.38 4.67
N VAL A 85 -4.85 7.13 3.37
CA VAL A 85 -4.64 5.79 2.78
C VAL A 85 -3.23 5.74 2.20
N ILE A 86 -2.33 5.00 2.82
CA ILE A 86 -0.96 4.80 2.35
C ILE A 86 -0.92 3.55 1.48
N HIS A 87 -0.47 3.71 0.23
CA HIS A 87 -0.48 2.60 -0.72
C HIS A 87 0.80 2.50 -1.54
N ASP A 88 1.26 1.28 -1.73
CA ASP A 88 2.41 0.97 -2.60
C ASP A 88 2.04 1.24 -4.07
N ALA A 89 2.71 2.18 -4.71
CA ALA A 89 2.53 2.48 -6.13
C ALA A 89 2.74 1.26 -7.07
N ALA A 90 3.41 0.23 -6.57
CA ALA A 90 3.67 -1.03 -7.29
C ALA A 90 2.61 -2.13 -7.06
N ARG A 91 1.44 -1.82 -6.46
CA ARG A 91 0.30 -2.76 -6.29
C ARG A 91 -0.88 -2.31 -7.16
N PRO A 92 -0.87 -2.58 -8.45
CA PRO A 92 -1.86 -2.07 -9.39
C PRO A 92 -3.21 -2.79 -9.36
N CYS A 93 -3.32 -3.90 -8.60
CA CYS A 93 -4.53 -4.73 -8.55
C CYS A 93 -5.43 -4.43 -7.34
N VAL A 94 -5.17 -3.35 -6.61
CA VAL A 94 -6.02 -2.94 -5.49
C VAL A 94 -7.45 -2.69 -5.97
N SER A 95 -8.45 -3.23 -5.24
CA SER A 95 -9.86 -3.02 -5.58
C SER A 95 -10.49 -1.88 -4.78
N GLU A 96 -11.57 -1.30 -5.29
CA GLU A 96 -12.34 -0.27 -4.60
C GLU A 96 -12.92 -0.80 -3.28
N GLU A 97 -13.35 -2.06 -3.27
CA GLU A 97 -13.90 -2.71 -2.08
C GLU A 97 -12.85 -2.80 -0.96
N LEU A 98 -11.60 -3.12 -1.31
CA LEU A 98 -10.51 -3.20 -0.33
C LEU A 98 -10.15 -1.81 0.20
N ILE A 99 -10.11 -0.79 -0.65
CA ILE A 99 -9.91 0.61 -0.26
C ILE A 99 -11.01 1.02 0.73
N ALA A 100 -12.29 0.83 0.35
CA ALA A 100 -13.42 1.18 1.20
C ALA A 100 -13.42 0.43 2.54
N ALA A 101 -13.10 -0.87 2.53
CA ALA A 101 -13.06 -1.69 3.75
C ALA A 101 -11.97 -1.22 4.72
N THR A 102 -10.78 -0.84 4.22
CA THR A 102 -9.72 -0.32 5.08
C THR A 102 -10.05 1.07 5.62
N ILE A 103 -10.70 1.94 4.83
CA ILE A 103 -11.17 3.26 5.30
C ILE A 103 -12.18 3.08 6.44
N LYS A 104 -13.25 2.31 6.20
CA LYS A 104 -14.26 2.05 7.23
C LYS A 104 -13.65 1.49 8.52
N SER A 105 -12.72 0.55 8.40
CA SER A 105 -12.04 -0.03 9.57
C SER A 105 -11.19 1.00 10.31
N ALA A 106 -10.50 1.90 9.60
CA ALA A 106 -9.69 2.96 10.21
C ALA A 106 -10.56 4.05 10.87
N GLU A 107 -11.72 4.37 10.32
CA GLU A 107 -12.72 5.25 10.96
C GLU A 107 -13.14 4.71 12.34
N GLU A 108 -13.38 3.39 12.41
CA GLU A 108 -13.81 2.72 13.65
C GLU A 108 -12.69 2.55 14.69
N THR A 109 -11.47 2.25 14.25
CA THR A 109 -10.39 1.78 15.14
C THR A 109 -9.15 2.67 15.17
N GLY A 110 -9.08 3.67 14.30
CA GLY A 110 -7.93 4.56 14.15
C GLY A 110 -6.86 4.07 13.18
N ALA A 111 -6.75 2.75 12.96
CA ALA A 111 -5.77 2.16 12.05
C ALA A 111 -6.25 0.82 11.49
N ALA A 112 -6.01 0.59 10.19
CA ALA A 112 -6.35 -0.66 9.51
C ALA A 112 -5.34 -0.97 8.40
N VAL A 113 -5.17 -2.24 8.07
CA VAL A 113 -4.24 -2.69 7.04
C VAL A 113 -4.83 -3.85 6.23
N ALA A 114 -4.66 -3.77 4.91
CA ALA A 114 -4.93 -4.89 4.02
C ALA A 114 -3.92 -6.02 4.27
N ALA A 115 -4.39 -7.23 4.43
CA ALA A 115 -3.56 -8.39 4.72
C ALA A 115 -4.21 -9.69 4.24
N HIS A 116 -3.43 -10.76 4.14
CA HIS A 116 -3.93 -12.10 3.86
C HIS A 116 -3.32 -13.12 4.82
N PRO A 117 -4.04 -14.19 5.19
CA PRO A 117 -3.48 -15.27 5.98
C PRO A 117 -2.31 -15.94 5.22
N VAL A 118 -1.23 -16.28 5.94
CA VAL A 118 -0.12 -17.01 5.34
C VAL A 118 -0.55 -18.46 5.06
N THR A 119 -0.44 -18.89 3.81
CA THR A 119 -0.78 -20.25 3.37
C THR A 119 0.42 -21.18 3.34
N ASP A 120 1.63 -20.67 3.15
CA ASP A 120 2.86 -21.41 3.10
C ASP A 120 3.30 -21.89 4.50
N THR A 121 4.13 -22.94 4.53
CA THR A 121 4.83 -23.33 5.76
C THR A 121 6.02 -22.42 5.99
N ILE A 122 5.97 -21.60 7.03
CA ILE A 122 7.02 -20.65 7.37
C ILE A 122 8.03 -21.28 8.33
N LYS A 123 9.30 -21.16 7.98
CA LYS A 123 10.44 -21.61 8.80
C LYS A 123 11.23 -20.39 9.26
N GLU A 124 11.64 -20.43 10.51
CA GLU A 124 12.61 -19.47 11.06
C GLU A 124 14.02 -20.02 10.90
N SER A 125 14.95 -19.17 10.47
CA SER A 125 16.37 -19.48 10.34
C SER A 125 17.19 -18.23 10.65
N ALA A 126 18.21 -18.34 11.48
CA ALA A 126 19.10 -17.23 11.82
C ALA A 126 20.17 -16.96 10.75
N ASP A 127 20.57 -17.99 10.03
CA ASP A 127 21.70 -17.95 9.07
C ASP A 127 21.26 -18.17 7.61
N GLY A 128 19.97 -18.39 7.38
CA GLY A 128 19.41 -18.72 6.07
C GLY A 128 19.79 -20.11 5.53
N ARG A 129 20.41 -20.95 6.36
CA ARG A 129 20.91 -22.30 5.97
C ARG A 129 20.23 -23.42 6.74
N LEU A 130 20.09 -23.27 8.06
CA LEU A 130 19.51 -24.28 8.93
C LEU A 130 18.17 -23.80 9.49
N ILE A 131 17.19 -24.69 9.48
CA ILE A 131 15.86 -24.46 10.05
C ILE A 131 16.00 -24.54 11.57
N GLN A 132 15.57 -23.48 12.27
CA GLN A 132 15.47 -23.46 13.73
C GLN A 132 14.12 -23.99 14.20
N ARG A 133 13.02 -23.48 13.62
CA ARG A 133 11.67 -23.92 13.97
C ARG A 133 10.66 -23.66 12.85
N THR A 134 9.52 -24.33 12.95
CA THR A 134 8.33 -24.04 12.15
C THR A 134 7.45 -23.06 12.92
N LEU A 135 7.03 -21.99 12.25
CA LEU A 135 6.08 -21.04 12.84
C LEU A 135 4.64 -21.54 12.64
N ASP A 136 3.77 -21.23 13.61
CA ASP A 136 2.34 -21.51 13.52
C ASP A 136 1.70 -20.50 12.55
N ARG A 137 1.50 -20.92 11.30
CA ARG A 137 0.96 -20.07 10.24
C ARG A 137 -0.46 -19.58 10.50
N THR A 138 -1.22 -20.24 11.38
CA THR A 138 -2.60 -19.79 11.72
C THR A 138 -2.62 -18.43 12.40
N LYS A 139 -1.48 -17.97 12.92
CA LYS A 139 -1.28 -16.68 13.57
C LYS A 139 -0.50 -15.69 12.71
N LEU A 140 -0.13 -16.07 11.47
CA LEU A 140 0.69 -15.23 10.61
C LEU A 140 -0.13 -14.64 9.48
N TRP A 141 0.11 -13.36 9.23
CA TRP A 141 -0.52 -12.61 8.16
C TRP A 141 0.54 -11.93 7.30
N GLY A 142 0.37 -12.02 5.99
CA GLY A 142 1.15 -11.24 5.02
C GLY A 142 0.57 -9.83 4.91
N MET A 143 1.35 -8.81 5.26
CA MET A 143 0.91 -7.42 5.18
C MET A 143 0.96 -6.91 3.74
N GLU A 144 -0.08 -6.19 3.39
CA GLU A 144 -0.20 -5.52 2.10
C GLU A 144 -0.41 -4.01 2.31
N THR A 145 -0.80 -3.34 1.26
CA THR A 145 -1.41 -2.02 1.28
C THR A 145 -2.70 -2.06 0.48
N PRO A 146 -3.73 -1.28 0.85
CA PRO A 146 -3.71 -0.06 1.65
C PRO A 146 -3.41 -0.30 3.14
N GLN A 147 -2.63 0.63 3.72
CA GLN A 147 -2.51 0.86 5.15
C GLN A 147 -3.20 2.18 5.44
N THR A 148 -4.26 2.14 6.20
CA THR A 148 -5.20 3.27 6.35
C THR A 148 -5.26 3.71 7.80
N PHE A 149 -5.20 5.01 8.01
CA PHE A 149 -5.07 5.58 9.35
C PHE A 149 -5.89 6.85 9.49
N ARG A 150 -6.34 7.14 10.70
CA ARG A 150 -6.66 8.52 11.08
C ARG A 150 -5.37 9.33 11.05
N VAL A 151 -5.43 10.53 10.51
CA VAL A 151 -4.23 11.37 10.31
C VAL A 151 -3.52 11.68 11.62
N ASP A 152 -4.26 11.95 12.70
CA ASP A 152 -3.70 12.20 14.02
C ASP A 152 -2.95 10.98 14.59
N VAL A 153 -3.46 9.77 14.33
CA VAL A 153 -2.83 8.51 14.77
C VAL A 153 -1.49 8.29 14.07
N ILE A 154 -1.48 8.33 12.74
CA ILE A 154 -0.24 8.05 12.00
C ILE A 154 0.81 9.14 12.21
N ARG A 155 0.42 10.43 12.32
CA ARG A 155 1.35 11.51 12.64
C ARG A 155 2.02 11.28 14.00
N ARG A 156 1.27 10.89 15.04
CA ARG A 156 1.84 10.54 16.35
C ARG A 156 2.77 9.33 16.28
N ALA A 157 2.36 8.27 15.57
CA ALA A 157 3.13 7.05 15.42
C ALA A 157 4.49 7.31 14.76
N ILE A 158 4.51 7.99 13.60
CA ILE A 158 5.74 8.31 12.88
C ILE A 158 6.60 9.30 13.67
N SER A 159 6.02 10.28 14.35
CA SER A 159 6.78 11.20 15.21
C SER A 159 7.49 10.47 16.34
N ALA A 160 6.83 9.51 17.00
CA ALA A 160 7.43 8.68 18.03
C ALA A 160 8.57 7.80 17.49
N ALA A 161 8.39 7.22 16.30
CA ALA A 161 9.41 6.43 15.61
C ALA A 161 10.67 7.27 15.32
N ARG A 162 10.47 8.46 14.76
CA ARG A 162 11.56 9.41 14.43
C ARG A 162 12.31 9.87 15.68
N ALA A 163 11.60 10.17 16.77
CA ALA A 163 12.23 10.54 18.05
C ALA A 163 13.13 9.43 18.61
N LYS A 164 12.74 8.16 18.41
CA LYS A 164 13.54 6.99 18.82
C LYS A 164 14.58 6.55 17.79
N LYS A 165 14.69 7.23 16.64
CA LYS A 165 15.55 6.84 15.50
C LYS A 165 15.33 5.37 15.07
N GLN A 166 14.09 4.88 15.18
CA GLN A 166 13.74 3.51 14.86
C GLN A 166 13.25 3.45 13.42
N VAL A 167 13.78 2.48 12.65
CA VAL A 167 13.38 2.23 11.26
C VAL A 167 12.40 1.07 11.24
N PHE A 168 11.30 1.23 10.52
CA PHE A 168 10.25 0.23 10.38
C PHE A 168 10.11 -0.22 8.93
N THR A 169 9.66 -1.45 8.77
CA THR A 169 9.38 -2.06 7.46
C THR A 169 8.06 -1.58 6.86
N ASP A 170 7.09 -1.21 7.72
CA ASP A 170 5.78 -0.69 7.33
C ASP A 170 5.23 0.33 8.35
N ASP A 171 4.10 0.97 8.04
CA ASP A 171 3.54 2.03 8.88
C ASP A 171 2.78 1.47 10.08
N THR A 172 2.37 0.20 10.03
CA THR A 172 1.68 -0.45 11.15
C THR A 172 2.61 -0.69 12.34
N ALA A 173 3.89 -0.99 12.09
CA ALA A 173 4.89 -1.14 13.15
C ALA A 173 5.13 0.17 13.92
N ALA A 174 4.96 1.33 13.28
CA ALA A 174 4.97 2.60 14.01
C ALA A 174 3.76 2.75 14.94
N CYS A 175 2.59 2.24 14.54
CA CYS A 175 1.41 2.20 15.39
C CYS A 175 1.60 1.29 16.61
N GLU A 176 2.22 0.12 16.43
CA GLU A 176 2.56 -0.78 17.53
C GLU A 176 3.45 -0.10 18.59
N LEU A 177 4.40 0.74 18.16
CA LEU A 177 5.29 1.49 19.03
C LEU A 177 4.56 2.40 20.03
N ILE A 178 3.39 2.92 19.66
CA ILE A 178 2.55 3.79 20.49
C ILE A 178 1.36 3.06 21.11
N GLY A 179 1.32 1.72 20.98
CA GLY A 179 0.22 0.90 21.52
C GLY A 179 -1.11 1.08 20.78
N GLN A 180 -1.10 1.60 19.55
CA GLN A 180 -2.30 1.75 18.74
C GLN A 180 -2.66 0.41 18.11
N PRO A 181 -3.85 -0.16 18.39
CA PRO A 181 -4.32 -1.35 17.69
C PRO A 181 -4.51 -1.10 16.20
N VAL A 182 -4.12 -2.06 15.37
CA VAL A 182 -4.30 -2.03 13.92
C VAL A 182 -5.21 -3.17 13.51
N ARG A 183 -6.33 -2.87 12.84
CA ARG A 183 -7.27 -3.90 12.38
C ARG A 183 -6.79 -4.52 11.07
N LEU A 184 -6.75 -5.85 11.02
CA LEU A 184 -6.52 -6.60 9.78
C LEU A 184 -7.80 -6.59 8.93
N VAL A 185 -7.66 -6.21 7.66
CA VAL A 185 -8.71 -6.27 6.64
C VAL A 185 -8.28 -7.30 5.61
N SER A 186 -9.04 -8.40 5.48
CA SER A 186 -8.68 -9.47 4.58
C SER A 186 -8.82 -9.05 3.11
N SER A 187 -7.75 -9.21 2.34
CA SER A 187 -7.76 -9.06 0.89
C SER A 187 -8.43 -10.31 0.27
N ILE A 188 -9.65 -10.16 -0.23
CA ILE A 188 -10.41 -11.25 -0.87
C ILE A 188 -9.84 -11.52 -2.26
N ALA A 189 -9.53 -10.47 -3.02
CA ALA A 189 -8.90 -10.58 -4.34
C ALA A 189 -7.37 -10.45 -4.23
N PRO A 190 -6.60 -11.11 -5.12
CA PRO A 190 -5.16 -10.97 -5.14
C PRO A 190 -4.72 -9.51 -5.39
N ASN A 191 -3.84 -9.00 -4.53
CA ASN A 191 -3.30 -7.64 -4.60
C ASN A 191 -1.76 -7.68 -4.60
N PRO A 192 -1.12 -8.34 -5.59
CA PRO A 192 0.31 -8.54 -5.61
C PRO A 192 1.08 -7.22 -5.83
N LYS A 193 2.27 -7.17 -5.24
CA LYS A 193 3.25 -6.09 -5.46
C LYS A 193 4.21 -6.48 -6.57
N VAL A 194 4.37 -5.64 -7.57
CA VAL A 194 5.41 -5.81 -8.59
C VAL A 194 6.78 -5.52 -7.93
N THR A 195 7.55 -6.57 -7.68
CA THR A 195 8.87 -6.51 -7.05
C THR A 195 9.97 -6.99 -7.99
N VAL A 196 9.72 -8.06 -8.69
CA VAL A 196 10.64 -8.70 -9.64
C VAL A 196 9.97 -8.85 -11.01
N PRO A 197 10.74 -9.02 -12.11
CA PRO A 197 10.15 -9.19 -13.44
C PRO A 197 9.15 -10.33 -13.56
N GLY A 198 9.30 -11.38 -12.75
CA GLY A 198 8.38 -12.54 -12.71
C GLY A 198 6.96 -12.20 -12.22
N ASP A 199 6.77 -11.08 -11.53
CA ASP A 199 5.44 -10.65 -11.07
C ASP A 199 4.59 -10.06 -12.19
N VAL A 200 5.22 -9.57 -13.26
CA VAL A 200 4.55 -8.88 -14.38
C VAL A 200 3.47 -9.74 -15.04
N PRO A 201 3.73 -11.01 -15.45
CA PRO A 201 2.70 -11.85 -16.06
C PRO A 201 1.49 -12.12 -15.14
N ILE A 202 1.74 -12.26 -13.82
CA ILE A 202 0.70 -12.51 -12.83
C ILE A 202 -0.21 -11.26 -12.73
N VAL A 203 0.39 -10.09 -12.57
CA VAL A 203 -0.32 -8.82 -12.49
C VAL A 203 -1.09 -8.54 -13.79
N GLU A 204 -0.48 -8.81 -14.95
CA GLU A 204 -1.13 -8.63 -16.23
C GLU A 204 -2.38 -9.52 -16.39
N ALA A 205 -2.27 -10.77 -15.98
CA ALA A 205 -3.42 -11.70 -16.00
C ALA A 205 -4.56 -11.22 -15.08
N LEU A 206 -4.23 -10.62 -13.93
CA LEU A 206 -5.23 -10.06 -13.01
C LEU A 206 -5.89 -8.81 -13.57
N LEU A 207 -5.12 -7.90 -14.16
CA LEU A 207 -5.63 -6.64 -14.72
C LEU A 207 -6.48 -6.83 -15.99
N ARG A 208 -6.25 -7.91 -16.75
CA ARG A 208 -7.04 -8.25 -17.96
C ARG A 208 -8.35 -9.00 -17.63
N LYS A 209 -8.51 -9.54 -16.42
CA LYS A 209 -9.78 -10.16 -16.01
C LYS A 209 -10.81 -9.07 -15.72
N PRO A 210 -12.07 -9.23 -16.17
CA PRO A 210 -13.14 -8.36 -15.69
C PRO A 210 -13.25 -8.48 -14.17
N PRO A 211 -13.65 -7.42 -13.45
CA PRO A 211 -13.86 -7.49 -12.02
C PRO A 211 -14.81 -8.66 -11.72
N VAL A 212 -14.45 -9.50 -10.76
CA VAL A 212 -15.29 -10.63 -10.35
C VAL A 212 -16.50 -10.05 -9.64
N SER A 213 -17.59 -9.86 -10.40
CA SER A 213 -18.88 -9.51 -9.84
C SER A 213 -19.43 -10.75 -9.10
N GLY A 214 -19.45 -10.66 -7.78
CA GLY A 214 -20.17 -11.61 -6.93
C GLY A 214 -19.41 -12.89 -6.63
N LEU A 215 -18.54 -12.88 -5.64
CA LEU A 215 -18.25 -14.09 -4.87
C LEU A 215 -19.44 -14.36 -3.97
N GLN A 216 -20.27 -15.33 -4.43
CA GLN A 216 -21.26 -15.97 -3.59
C GLN A 216 -20.61 -16.45 -2.29
N LYS A 217 -21.32 -16.25 -1.18
CA LYS A 217 -21.01 -16.72 0.16
C LYS A 217 -20.46 -18.15 0.12
N ALA A 218 -19.18 -18.30 0.47
CA ALA A 218 -18.70 -19.59 0.89
C ALA A 218 -19.34 -19.87 2.26
N VAL A 219 -20.28 -20.78 2.27
CA VAL A 219 -20.90 -21.35 3.46
C VAL A 219 -19.84 -22.17 4.19
N ALA A 220 -19.76 -21.95 5.50
CA ALA A 220 -19.22 -22.70 6.63
C ALA A 220 -18.12 -23.74 6.38
#